data_b99f456e4cf34ac58a4e6d9cd590ec40
#
_entry.id   b99f456e4cf34ac58a4e6d9cd590ec40
#
_cell.length_a   1.000
_cell.length_b   1.000
_cell.length_c   1.000
_cell.angle_alpha   90.00
_cell.angle_beta   90.00
_cell.angle_gamma   90.00
#
_symmetry.space_group_name_H-M   'P 1'
#
loop_
_entity.id
_entity.type
_entity.pdbx_description
1 polymer ?
#
loop_
_entity_poly.entity_id
_entity_poly.type
_entity_poly.pdbx_seq_one_letter_code
_entity_poly.pdbx_strand_id
1 'polypeptide(L)'
;MKRVRVYQQILSEENLRLAIQEVCRSHRRNGDHSLNKKVLEIEANLDDYVKLLHKFIEDLVSGDAHMNKPIKRRRWDRNGDNGRGKWRDINEPLLWPDQCVHHAALQVMIPHIMRGMDRYCIASVQGRGNSYGVKALKKWMDDDPIGTKYALECDIYHCFEELDPAYVINALKR
;
A
#
# COMPACT_ATOMS: atom_id res chain seq x y z
N MET A 1 10.39 10.88 -17.38
CA MET A 1 9.62 9.72 -17.88
C MET A 1 8.32 10.21 -18.51
N LYS A 2 7.91 9.73 -19.67
CA LYS A 2 6.66 10.22 -20.29
C LYS A 2 5.47 9.66 -19.48
N ARG A 3 4.61 10.55 -18.93
CA ARG A 3 3.41 10.22 -18.12
C ARG A 3 2.51 9.15 -18.75
N VAL A 4 2.41 9.15 -20.08
CA VAL A 4 1.63 8.20 -20.86
C VAL A 4 2.06 6.73 -20.64
N ARG A 5 3.35 6.47 -20.38
CA ARG A 5 3.84 5.10 -20.17
C ARG A 5 3.40 4.49 -18.86
N VAL A 6 3.30 5.28 -17.77
CA VAL A 6 2.89 4.77 -16.45
C VAL A 6 1.42 4.36 -16.50
N TYR A 7 0.56 5.20 -17.04
CA TYR A 7 -0.86 4.89 -17.17
C TYR A 7 -1.12 3.65 -18.02
N GLN A 8 -0.45 3.56 -19.18
CA GLN A 8 -0.55 2.37 -20.04
C GLN A 8 -0.06 1.10 -19.36
N GLN A 9 1.00 1.20 -18.53
CA GLN A 9 1.48 0.06 -17.74
C GLN A 9 0.46 -0.34 -16.67
N ILE A 10 -0.18 0.63 -16.00
CA ILE A 10 -1.26 0.34 -15.03
C ILE A 10 -2.39 -0.42 -15.71
N LEU A 11 -2.79 -0.02 -16.91
CA LEU A 11 -3.88 -0.64 -17.68
C LEU A 11 -3.47 -1.93 -18.42
N SER A 12 -2.20 -2.32 -18.42
CA SER A 12 -1.81 -3.54 -19.11
C SER A 12 -2.52 -4.76 -18.51
N GLU A 13 -2.98 -5.68 -19.36
CA GLU A 13 -3.68 -6.89 -18.94
C GLU A 13 -2.89 -7.69 -17.93
N GLU A 14 -1.58 -7.83 -18.13
CA GLU A 14 -0.67 -8.53 -17.24
C GLU A 14 -0.66 -7.89 -15.83
N ASN A 15 -0.55 -6.56 -15.75
CA ASN A 15 -0.56 -5.84 -14.48
C ASN A 15 -1.90 -5.95 -13.76
N LEU A 16 -3.01 -5.83 -14.47
CA LEU A 16 -4.35 -5.96 -13.89
C LEU A 16 -4.61 -7.37 -13.37
N ARG A 17 -4.22 -8.37 -14.14
CA ARG A 17 -4.30 -9.79 -13.76
C ARG A 17 -3.51 -10.06 -12.47
N LEU A 18 -2.27 -9.58 -12.41
CA LEU A 18 -1.43 -9.71 -11.23
C LEU A 18 -2.05 -9.01 -10.02
N ALA A 19 -2.57 -7.80 -10.18
CA ALA A 19 -3.22 -7.05 -9.11
C ALA A 19 -4.41 -7.82 -8.49
N ILE A 20 -5.28 -8.36 -9.34
CA ILE A 20 -6.43 -9.18 -8.90
C ILE A 20 -5.94 -10.43 -8.15
N GLN A 21 -4.96 -11.14 -8.70
CA GLN A 21 -4.42 -12.36 -8.09
C GLN A 21 -3.79 -12.08 -6.71
N GLU A 22 -3.03 -10.99 -6.57
CA GLU A 22 -2.42 -10.61 -5.30
C GLU A 22 -3.46 -10.25 -4.23
N VAL A 23 -4.51 -9.53 -4.60
CA VAL A 23 -5.64 -9.23 -3.70
C VAL A 23 -6.32 -10.53 -3.28
N CYS A 24 -6.68 -11.40 -4.21
CA CYS A 24 -7.29 -12.70 -3.91
C CYS A 24 -6.42 -13.55 -2.99
N ARG A 25 -5.11 -13.62 -3.26
CA ARG A 25 -4.14 -14.36 -2.45
C ARG A 25 -4.06 -13.85 -1.02
N SER A 26 -4.09 -12.53 -0.83
CA SER A 26 -4.02 -11.92 0.51
C SER A 26 -5.26 -12.26 1.34
N HIS A 27 -6.43 -12.23 0.72
CA HIS A 27 -7.69 -12.53 1.40
C HIS A 27 -7.89 -14.03 1.71
N ARG A 28 -7.32 -14.93 0.92
CA ARG A 28 -7.29 -16.37 1.24
C ARG A 28 -6.52 -16.66 2.53
N ARG A 29 -5.41 -15.94 2.77
CA ARG A 29 -4.59 -16.13 3.98
C ARG A 29 -5.25 -15.65 5.26
N ASN A 30 -6.15 -14.69 5.16
CA ASN A 30 -6.75 -14.03 6.33
C ASN A 30 -7.97 -14.77 6.91
N GLY A 31 -8.41 -15.89 6.29
CA GLY A 31 -9.42 -16.79 6.87
C GLY A 31 -10.84 -16.21 6.99
N ASP A 32 -11.14 -15.11 6.33
CA ASP A 32 -12.48 -14.55 6.31
C ASP A 32 -13.38 -15.33 5.32
N HIS A 33 -14.25 -16.17 5.85
CA HIS A 33 -15.13 -17.02 5.06
C HIS A 33 -16.13 -16.23 4.19
N SER A 34 -16.52 -15.02 4.58
CA SER A 34 -17.44 -14.19 3.80
C SER A 34 -16.82 -13.68 2.51
N LEU A 35 -15.54 -13.40 2.55
CA LEU A 35 -14.74 -12.95 1.40
C LEU A 35 -14.31 -14.12 0.50
N ASN A 36 -14.21 -15.33 1.04
CA ASN A 36 -13.81 -16.51 0.26
C ASN A 36 -14.71 -16.79 -0.93
N LYS A 37 -16.03 -16.59 -0.81
CA LYS A 37 -16.98 -16.76 -1.94
C LYS A 37 -16.67 -15.77 -3.06
N LYS A 38 -16.40 -14.50 -2.72
CA LYS A 38 -16.09 -13.47 -3.72
C LYS A 38 -14.73 -13.70 -4.36
N VAL A 39 -13.74 -14.15 -3.59
CA VAL A 39 -12.44 -14.54 -4.12
C VAL A 39 -12.58 -15.69 -5.12
N LEU A 40 -13.31 -16.74 -4.77
CA LEU A 40 -13.53 -17.90 -5.65
C LEU A 40 -14.27 -17.50 -6.94
N GLU A 41 -15.27 -16.61 -6.85
CA GLU A 41 -15.98 -16.08 -8.01
C GLU A 41 -15.05 -15.31 -8.95
N ILE A 42 -14.19 -14.43 -8.40
CA ILE A 42 -13.23 -13.64 -9.15
C ILE A 42 -12.21 -14.56 -9.85
N GLU A 43 -11.68 -15.54 -9.14
CA GLU A 43 -10.69 -16.47 -9.71
C GLU A 43 -11.27 -17.37 -10.78
N ALA A 44 -12.53 -17.80 -10.64
CA ALA A 44 -13.21 -18.60 -11.64
C ALA A 44 -13.51 -17.82 -12.95
N ASN A 45 -13.57 -16.49 -12.87
CA ASN A 45 -13.92 -15.61 -14.00
C ASN A 45 -12.85 -14.53 -14.21
N LEU A 46 -11.58 -14.87 -14.00
CA LEU A 46 -10.46 -13.90 -13.92
C LEU A 46 -10.37 -13.02 -15.16
N ASP A 47 -10.55 -13.57 -16.36
CA ASP A 47 -10.43 -12.81 -17.62
C ASP A 47 -11.52 -11.72 -17.74
N ASP A 48 -12.73 -12.01 -17.29
CA ASP A 48 -13.80 -11.03 -17.29
C ASP A 48 -13.57 -9.95 -16.22
N TYR A 49 -13.06 -10.34 -15.05
CA TYR A 49 -12.68 -9.38 -14.00
C TYR A 49 -11.53 -8.47 -14.41
N VAL A 50 -10.58 -8.94 -15.23
CA VAL A 50 -9.53 -8.10 -15.81
C VAL A 50 -10.13 -7.03 -16.73
N LYS A 51 -11.07 -7.40 -17.61
CA LYS A 51 -11.76 -6.44 -18.49
C LYS A 51 -12.59 -5.43 -17.70
N LEU A 52 -13.30 -5.90 -16.66
CA LEU A 52 -14.08 -5.05 -15.78
C LEU A 52 -13.20 -4.06 -15.02
N LEU A 53 -12.05 -4.50 -14.52
CA LEU A 53 -11.11 -3.63 -13.81
C LEU A 53 -10.51 -2.59 -14.74
N HIS A 54 -10.14 -2.99 -15.97
CA HIS A 54 -9.64 -2.07 -16.99
C HIS A 54 -10.65 -0.95 -17.23
N LYS A 55 -11.90 -1.32 -17.56
CA LYS A 55 -12.97 -0.36 -17.79
C LYS A 55 -13.21 0.54 -16.56
N PHE A 56 -13.25 -0.03 -15.37
CA PHE A 56 -13.47 0.74 -14.15
C PHE A 56 -12.38 1.79 -13.92
N ILE A 57 -11.10 1.46 -14.20
CA ILE A 57 -10.00 2.44 -14.10
C ILE A 57 -10.13 3.54 -15.16
N GLU A 58 -10.56 3.21 -16.39
CA GLU A 58 -10.84 4.22 -17.41
C GLU A 58 -11.98 5.15 -16.98
N ASP A 59 -13.07 4.60 -16.45
CA ASP A 59 -14.21 5.35 -15.95
C ASP A 59 -13.83 6.23 -14.73
N LEU A 60 -12.91 5.79 -13.86
CA LEU A 60 -12.35 6.61 -12.78
C LEU A 60 -11.56 7.81 -13.32
N VAL A 61 -10.77 7.61 -14.36
CA VAL A 61 -9.94 8.68 -14.96
C VAL A 61 -10.79 9.69 -15.74
N SER A 62 -11.86 9.24 -16.41
CA SER A 62 -12.82 10.13 -17.09
C SER A 62 -13.76 10.85 -16.13
N GLY A 63 -13.89 10.38 -14.90
CA GLY A 63 -14.82 10.91 -13.91
C GLY A 63 -16.21 10.27 -13.94
N ASP A 64 -16.41 9.22 -14.74
CA ASP A 64 -17.68 8.50 -14.87
C ASP A 64 -17.88 7.48 -13.73
N ALA A 65 -16.84 7.16 -12.98
CA ALA A 65 -16.90 6.32 -11.78
C ALA A 65 -16.17 6.95 -10.60
N HIS A 66 -16.42 6.40 -9.41
CA HIS A 66 -15.77 6.80 -8.17
C HIS A 66 -15.38 5.58 -7.35
N MET A 67 -14.31 5.71 -6.56
CA MET A 67 -13.94 4.71 -5.56
C MET A 67 -15.05 4.58 -4.52
N ASN A 68 -15.27 3.37 -4.02
CA ASN A 68 -16.25 3.14 -2.98
C ASN A 68 -15.80 3.75 -1.64
N LYS A 69 -16.77 4.10 -0.78
CA LYS A 69 -16.45 4.49 0.58
C LYS A 69 -15.86 3.29 1.33
N PRO A 70 -14.71 3.44 1.99
CA PRO A 70 -14.10 2.35 2.74
C PRO A 70 -15.00 1.94 3.92
N ILE A 71 -14.91 0.67 4.30
CA ILE A 71 -15.57 0.16 5.50
C ILE A 71 -14.77 0.59 6.72
N LYS A 72 -15.41 1.26 7.66
CA LYS A 72 -14.80 1.58 8.95
C LYS A 72 -14.83 0.36 9.85
N ARG A 73 -13.65 -0.12 10.27
CA ARG A 73 -13.51 -1.22 11.23
C ARG A 73 -12.70 -0.76 12.42
N ARG A 74 -13.13 -1.14 13.61
CA ARG A 74 -12.39 -0.90 14.84
C ARG A 74 -11.59 -2.14 15.21
N ARG A 75 -10.26 -1.99 15.33
CA ARG A 75 -9.35 -3.09 15.66
C ARG A 75 -8.53 -2.75 16.90
N TRP A 76 -8.30 -3.75 17.73
CA TRP A 76 -7.43 -3.64 18.88
C TRP A 76 -5.96 -3.84 18.47
N ASP A 77 -5.15 -2.81 18.67
CA ASP A 77 -3.70 -2.87 18.49
C ASP A 77 -3.03 -3.16 19.85
N ARG A 78 -2.54 -4.37 20.03
CA ARG A 78 -1.92 -4.82 21.29
C ARG A 78 -0.64 -4.05 21.62
N ASN A 79 0.09 -3.59 20.63
CA ASN A 79 1.38 -2.90 20.79
C ASN A 79 1.21 -1.38 20.86
N GLY A 80 0.01 -0.86 20.65
CA GLY A 80 -0.27 0.57 20.78
C GLY A 80 -0.16 1.06 22.23
N ASP A 81 0.11 2.35 22.41
CA ASP A 81 0.20 3.01 23.71
C ASP A 81 1.19 2.33 24.67
N ASN A 82 2.45 2.22 24.24
CA ASN A 82 3.55 1.64 25.02
C ASN A 82 3.24 0.22 25.57
N GLY A 83 2.55 -0.60 24.78
CA GLY A 83 2.21 -1.97 25.13
C GLY A 83 0.93 -2.14 25.94
N ARG A 84 0.23 -1.05 26.29
CA ARG A 84 -1.09 -1.11 26.96
C ARG A 84 -2.21 -1.52 26.01
N GLY A 85 -1.94 -1.36 24.69
CA GLY A 85 -2.90 -1.57 23.63
C GLY A 85 -3.84 -0.38 23.44
N LYS A 86 -4.29 -0.19 22.23
CA LYS A 86 -5.29 0.84 21.90
C LYS A 86 -6.21 0.40 20.76
N TRP A 87 -7.42 0.95 20.76
CA TRP A 87 -8.32 0.82 19.64
C TRP A 87 -7.90 1.72 18.49
N ARG A 88 -7.88 1.17 17.27
CA ARG A 88 -7.66 1.92 16.04
C ARG A 88 -8.86 1.82 15.14
N ASP A 89 -9.29 2.93 14.60
CA ASP A 89 -10.27 2.98 13.52
C ASP A 89 -9.53 2.83 12.19
N ILE A 90 -9.87 1.79 11.45
CA ILE A 90 -9.23 1.43 10.18
C ILE A 90 -10.25 1.62 9.07
N ASN A 91 -9.88 2.38 8.04
CA ASN A 91 -10.62 2.49 6.80
C ASN A 91 -10.15 1.39 5.84
N GLU A 92 -10.99 0.37 5.65
CA GLU A 92 -10.68 -0.79 4.81
C GLU A 92 -11.36 -0.63 3.44
N PRO A 93 -10.62 -0.46 2.34
CA PRO A 93 -11.23 -0.40 1.01
C PRO A 93 -11.86 -1.75 0.66
N LEU A 94 -12.91 -1.73 -0.16
CA LEU A 94 -13.55 -2.96 -0.62
C LEU A 94 -12.56 -3.83 -1.39
N LEU A 95 -12.67 -5.15 -1.23
CA LEU A 95 -11.85 -6.10 -1.97
C LEU A 95 -11.95 -5.83 -3.48
N TRP A 96 -13.17 -5.66 -3.98
CA TRP A 96 -13.47 -5.37 -5.37
C TRP A 96 -14.34 -4.11 -5.49
N PRO A 97 -14.02 -3.20 -6.41
CA PRO A 97 -12.80 -3.13 -7.24
C PRO A 97 -11.63 -2.42 -6.56
N ASP A 98 -11.83 -1.75 -5.41
CA ASP A 98 -10.97 -0.71 -4.86
C ASP A 98 -9.56 -1.21 -4.53
N GLN A 99 -9.44 -2.36 -3.84
CA GLN A 99 -8.11 -2.91 -3.54
C GLN A 99 -7.37 -3.32 -4.82
N CYS A 100 -8.10 -3.82 -5.83
CA CYS A 100 -7.49 -4.18 -7.12
C CYS A 100 -6.96 -2.94 -7.85
N VAL A 101 -7.67 -1.81 -7.81
CA VAL A 101 -7.19 -0.52 -8.36
C VAL A 101 -5.93 -0.06 -7.64
N HIS A 102 -5.93 -0.09 -6.30
CA HIS A 102 -4.76 0.27 -5.51
C HIS A 102 -3.54 -0.60 -5.86
N HIS A 103 -3.72 -1.92 -5.95
CA HIS A 103 -2.65 -2.85 -6.33
C HIS A 103 -2.15 -2.58 -7.75
N ALA A 104 -3.03 -2.40 -8.73
CA ALA A 104 -2.66 -2.12 -10.11
C ALA A 104 -1.82 -0.84 -10.24
N ALA A 105 -2.20 0.22 -9.51
CA ALA A 105 -1.45 1.46 -9.49
C ALA A 105 -0.09 1.30 -8.78
N LEU A 106 -0.07 0.72 -7.57
CA LEU A 106 1.12 0.62 -6.75
C LEU A 106 2.19 -0.31 -7.36
N GLN A 107 1.81 -1.40 -8.00
CA GLN A 107 2.76 -2.31 -8.68
C GLN A 107 3.63 -1.57 -9.70
N VAL A 108 3.05 -0.62 -10.41
CA VAL A 108 3.77 0.18 -11.41
C VAL A 108 4.49 1.37 -10.77
N MET A 109 3.89 2.01 -9.76
CA MET A 109 4.42 3.24 -9.16
C MET A 109 5.57 2.98 -8.17
N ILE A 110 5.49 1.91 -7.36
CA ILE A 110 6.48 1.63 -6.31
C ILE A 110 7.92 1.59 -6.84
N PRO A 111 8.26 0.93 -7.96
CA PRO A 111 9.63 0.93 -8.47
C PRO A 111 10.17 2.33 -8.79
N HIS A 112 9.30 3.27 -9.14
CA HIS A 112 9.69 4.65 -9.41
C HIS A 112 9.87 5.45 -8.12
N ILE A 113 8.96 5.32 -7.17
CA ILE A 113 9.04 5.95 -5.85
C ILE A 113 10.30 5.50 -5.12
N MET A 114 10.61 4.20 -5.16
CA MET A 114 11.77 3.61 -4.50
C MET A 114 13.12 4.15 -4.98
N ARG A 115 13.22 4.67 -6.21
CA ARG A 115 14.48 5.25 -6.72
C ARG A 115 14.93 6.50 -5.98
N GLY A 116 13.98 7.29 -5.47
CA GLY A 116 14.26 8.50 -4.69
C GLY A 116 14.21 8.29 -3.17
N MET A 117 13.89 7.09 -2.71
CA MET A 117 13.70 6.80 -1.31
C MET A 117 15.03 6.49 -0.61
N ASP A 118 15.23 7.06 0.57
CA ASP A 118 16.40 6.78 1.38
C ASP A 118 16.51 5.27 1.68
N ARG A 119 17.76 4.75 1.65
CA ARG A 119 18.01 3.33 1.89
C ARG A 119 17.63 2.85 3.29
N TYR A 120 17.55 3.76 4.25
CA TYR A 120 17.17 3.48 5.64
C TYR A 120 15.67 3.67 5.90
N CYS A 121 14.88 4.05 4.89
CA CYS A 121 13.44 3.96 4.95
C CYS A 121 13.03 2.48 4.95
N ILE A 122 12.62 1.97 6.11
CA ILE A 122 12.32 0.55 6.33
C ILE A 122 10.83 0.26 6.46
N ALA A 123 10.02 1.28 6.68
CA ALA A 123 8.60 1.12 6.86
C ALA A 123 7.90 0.78 5.54
N SER A 124 7.13 -0.30 5.54
CA SER A 124 6.30 -0.75 4.39
C SER A 124 7.08 -0.99 3.09
N VAL A 125 8.39 -1.20 3.18
CA VAL A 125 9.24 -1.50 2.02
C VAL A 125 9.58 -2.98 1.99
N GLN A 126 9.25 -3.65 0.89
CA GLN A 126 9.56 -5.07 0.73
C GLN A 126 11.07 -5.34 0.85
N GLY A 127 11.45 -6.32 1.64
CA GLY A 127 12.85 -6.66 1.92
C GLY A 127 13.55 -5.73 2.92
N ARG A 128 12.88 -4.67 3.40
CA ARG A 128 13.40 -3.75 4.41
C ARG A 128 12.45 -3.74 5.61
N GLY A 129 12.61 -4.64 6.54
CA GLY A 129 11.83 -4.69 7.77
C GLY A 129 12.68 -4.32 8.99
N ASN A 130 12.12 -4.56 10.18
CA ASN A 130 12.78 -4.27 11.46
C ASN A 130 14.20 -4.87 11.55
N SER A 131 14.38 -6.11 11.06
CA SER A 131 15.70 -6.76 11.06
C SER A 131 16.74 -6.02 10.22
N TYR A 132 16.31 -5.41 9.09
CA TYR A 132 17.19 -4.56 8.28
C TYR A 132 17.57 -3.28 9.03
N GLY A 133 16.58 -2.62 9.66
CA GLY A 133 16.82 -1.41 10.45
C GLY A 133 17.74 -1.66 11.63
N VAL A 134 17.53 -2.74 12.37
CA VAL A 134 18.39 -3.13 13.50
C VAL A 134 19.82 -3.38 13.04
N LYS A 135 20.03 -4.08 11.92
CA LYS A 135 21.38 -4.30 11.37
C LYS A 135 22.07 -2.99 10.96
N ALA A 136 21.32 -2.07 10.34
CA ALA A 136 21.85 -0.77 9.95
C ALA A 136 22.26 0.07 11.18
N LEU A 137 21.38 0.11 12.18
CA LEU A 137 21.64 0.82 13.44
C LEU A 137 22.88 0.24 14.16
N LYS A 138 22.96 -1.09 14.29
CA LYS A 138 24.11 -1.76 14.87
C LYS A 138 25.39 -1.40 14.13
N LYS A 139 25.37 -1.43 12.79
CA LYS A 139 26.54 -1.05 12.00
C LYS A 139 27.00 0.38 12.30
N TRP A 140 26.08 1.35 12.39
CA TRP A 140 26.42 2.74 12.73
C TRP A 140 27.07 2.86 14.12
N MET A 141 26.55 2.11 15.10
CA MET A 141 27.10 2.10 16.47
C MET A 141 28.48 1.46 16.50
N ASP A 142 28.72 0.41 15.72
CA ASP A 142 30.01 -0.26 15.61
C ASP A 142 31.04 0.61 14.85
N ASP A 143 30.61 1.31 13.80
CA ASP A 143 31.47 2.18 12.97
C ASP A 143 31.89 3.48 13.71
N ASP A 144 31.02 4.03 14.57
CA ASP A 144 31.31 5.24 15.36
C ASP A 144 30.74 5.15 16.79
N PRO A 145 31.39 4.41 17.69
CA PRO A 145 30.90 4.22 19.06
C PRO A 145 30.98 5.50 19.91
N ILE A 146 31.73 6.50 19.48
CA ILE A 146 31.82 7.79 20.18
C ILE A 146 30.72 8.75 19.75
N GLY A 147 30.46 8.85 18.46
CA GLY A 147 29.45 9.74 17.90
C GLY A 147 28.00 9.25 18.11
N THR A 148 27.81 7.95 18.26
CA THR A 148 26.46 7.33 18.43
C THR A 148 26.01 7.17 19.89
N LYS A 149 26.38 8.12 20.76
CA LYS A 149 26.00 8.10 22.19
C LYS A 149 24.55 8.47 22.46
N TYR A 150 23.92 9.17 21.53
CA TYR A 150 22.56 9.69 21.67
C TYR A 150 21.69 9.27 20.50
N ALA A 151 20.45 8.94 20.78
CA ALA A 151 19.44 8.71 19.77
C ALA A 151 18.32 9.76 19.94
N LEU A 152 17.92 10.40 18.85
CA LEU A 152 16.76 11.26 18.80
C LEU A 152 15.62 10.48 18.15
N GLU A 153 14.51 10.29 18.86
CA GLU A 153 13.27 9.75 18.33
C GLU A 153 12.33 10.89 17.99
N CYS A 154 11.88 10.94 16.75
CA CYS A 154 10.91 11.93 16.26
C CYS A 154 9.74 11.20 15.63
N ASP A 155 8.53 11.66 15.91
CA ASP A 155 7.30 11.19 15.29
C ASP A 155 6.42 12.37 14.89
N ILE A 156 5.67 12.21 13.79
CA ILE A 156 4.74 13.24 13.33
C ILE A 156 3.38 12.96 13.94
N TYR A 157 2.93 13.90 14.78
CA TYR A 157 1.61 13.82 15.40
C TYR A 157 0.52 13.79 14.34
N HIS A 158 -0.40 12.82 14.44
CA HIS A 158 -1.53 12.64 13.51
C HIS A 158 -1.16 12.70 12.02
N CYS A 159 0.00 12.11 11.64
CA CYS A 159 0.57 12.22 10.30
C CYS A 159 -0.43 11.92 9.16
N PHE A 160 -1.26 10.88 9.30
CA PHE A 160 -2.20 10.51 8.24
C PHE A 160 -3.44 11.39 8.19
N GLU A 161 -3.88 11.89 9.33
CA GLU A 161 -5.06 12.76 9.46
C GLU A 161 -4.75 14.19 8.99
N GLU A 162 -3.52 14.64 9.24
CA GLU A 162 -3.08 16.02 8.95
C GLU A 162 -2.36 16.15 7.59
N LEU A 163 -2.07 15.02 6.93
CA LEU A 163 -1.39 15.05 5.64
C LEU A 163 -2.33 15.56 4.55
N ASP A 164 -2.02 16.75 4.01
CA ASP A 164 -2.74 17.28 2.86
C ASP A 164 -2.51 16.41 1.59
N PRO A 165 -3.57 15.79 1.03
CA PRO A 165 -3.45 15.01 -0.19
C PRO A 165 -2.84 15.80 -1.37
N ALA A 166 -3.07 17.09 -1.43
CA ALA A 166 -2.52 17.95 -2.48
C ALA A 166 -0.98 17.99 -2.44
N TYR A 167 -0.38 17.94 -1.25
CA TYR A 167 1.07 17.87 -1.09
C TYR A 167 1.63 16.58 -1.72
N VAL A 168 1.01 15.43 -1.43
CA VAL A 168 1.42 14.14 -1.98
C VAL A 168 1.27 14.12 -3.50
N ILE A 169 0.13 14.59 -4.03
CA ILE A 169 -0.12 14.67 -5.46
C ILE A 169 0.92 15.56 -6.16
N ASN A 170 1.26 16.69 -5.58
CA ASN A 170 2.26 17.61 -6.14
C ASN A 170 3.68 17.02 -6.08
N ALA A 171 4.02 16.25 -5.06
CA ALA A 171 5.28 15.53 -4.98
C ALA A 171 5.40 14.45 -6.09
N LEU A 172 4.31 13.73 -6.39
CA LEU A 172 4.26 12.72 -7.45
C LEU A 172 4.27 13.32 -8.88
N LYS A 173 3.96 14.60 -9.04
CA LYS A 173 3.99 15.29 -10.34
C LYS A 173 5.40 15.75 -10.77
N ARG A 174 6.34 15.81 -9.85
CA ARG A 174 7.74 16.20 -10.08
C ARG A 174 8.57 15.03 -10.62
#